data_733fe9b311bd63c13fbee345944bdc07
#
_entry.id   733fe9b311bd63c13fbee345944bdc07
#
_cell.length_a   1.000
_cell.length_b   1.000
_cell.length_c   1.000
_cell.angle_alpha   90.00
_cell.angle_beta   90.00
_cell.angle_gamma   90.00
#
_symmetry.space_group_name_H-M   'P 1'
#
loop_
_entity.id
_entity.type
_entity.pdbx_description
1 polymer ?
#
loop_
_entity_poly.entity_id
_entity_poly.type
_entity_poly.pdbx_seq_one_letter_code
_entity_poly.pdbx_strand_id
1 'polypeptide(L)'
;MKIRILGSGTSTGVPQIGCMCPVCTSADPKDNRLRTSAIVETGDARILIDCGPDFRTQVLRLPFERIDGVLITHEHYDHVGGLDDLRPFCRFGSVPIYAEQYVSDALRLRMPYCFVDHRYPGVPDIPLQEISVGQKFFINTTEVIPLRVMHGRLPICLLYTSPSPRDPKTSR
;
A
#
# COMPACT_ATOMS: atom_id res chain seq x y z
N MET A 1 -0.70 15.86 9.27
CA MET A 1 -0.79 14.72 8.34
C MET A 1 -0.36 15.17 6.95
N LYS A 2 0.46 14.39 6.26
CA LYS A 2 0.91 14.63 4.88
C LYS A 2 0.71 13.36 4.07
N ILE A 3 0.20 13.49 2.84
CA ILE A 3 0.02 12.37 1.92
C ILE A 3 0.96 12.60 0.73
N ARG A 4 1.75 11.59 0.41
CA ARG A 4 2.63 11.56 -0.75
C ARG A 4 2.16 10.48 -1.70
N ILE A 5 1.69 10.86 -2.87
CA ILE A 5 1.36 9.92 -3.95
C ILE A 5 2.67 9.42 -4.57
N LEU A 6 2.87 8.11 -4.56
CA LEU A 6 4.04 7.44 -5.15
C LEU A 6 3.79 7.03 -6.59
N GLY A 7 2.54 6.70 -6.90
CA GLY A 7 2.08 6.36 -8.23
C GLY A 7 0.60 6.65 -8.37
N SER A 8 0.19 7.14 -9.53
CA SER A 8 -1.20 7.48 -9.87
C SER A 8 -1.67 6.78 -11.16
N GLY A 9 -0.91 5.81 -11.65
CA GLY A 9 -1.29 4.99 -12.79
C GLY A 9 -2.28 3.90 -12.43
N THR A 10 -2.87 3.30 -13.45
CA THR A 10 -3.72 2.12 -13.34
C THR A 10 -2.89 0.85 -13.09
N SER A 11 -3.54 -0.31 -13.07
CA SER A 11 -2.89 -1.62 -12.90
C SER A 11 -1.76 -1.91 -13.91
N THR A 12 -1.78 -1.28 -15.08
CA THR A 12 -0.74 -1.41 -16.11
C THR A 12 0.31 -0.32 -16.07
N GLY A 13 0.09 0.74 -15.31
CA GLY A 13 0.91 1.95 -15.34
C GLY A 13 0.74 2.75 -16.64
N VAL A 14 1.48 3.85 -16.76
CA VAL A 14 1.60 4.66 -17.99
C VAL A 14 3.07 4.98 -18.19
N PRO A 15 3.68 4.73 -19.38
CA PRO A 15 3.08 4.09 -20.56
C PRO A 15 2.70 2.62 -20.34
N GLN A 16 1.63 2.20 -21.02
CA GLN A 16 1.24 0.79 -21.04
C GLN A 16 2.00 0.07 -22.15
N ILE A 17 2.42 -1.16 -21.89
CA ILE A 17 3.15 -2.01 -22.85
C ILE A 17 2.30 -2.19 -24.11
N GLY A 18 2.90 -1.83 -25.27
CA GLY A 18 2.27 -1.96 -26.57
C GLY A 18 1.23 -0.87 -26.93
N CYS A 19 0.98 0.08 -26.04
CA CYS A 19 0.06 1.19 -26.31
C CYS A 19 0.77 2.30 -27.11
N MET A 20 0.18 2.72 -28.21
CA MET A 20 0.70 3.76 -29.11
C MET A 20 -0.11 5.06 -29.03
N CYS A 21 -0.92 5.25 -28.01
CA CYS A 21 -1.68 6.49 -27.85
C CYS A 21 -0.75 7.68 -27.51
N PRO A 22 -1.19 8.93 -27.76
CA PRO A 22 -0.35 10.12 -27.55
C PRO A 22 0.26 10.23 -26.14
N VAL A 23 -0.45 9.76 -25.11
CA VAL A 23 0.05 9.78 -23.71
C VAL A 23 1.14 8.73 -23.50
N CYS A 24 0.95 7.51 -23.99
CA CYS A 24 1.93 6.43 -23.81
C CYS A 24 3.19 6.62 -24.65
N THR A 25 3.12 7.41 -25.73
CA THR A 25 4.26 7.77 -26.59
C THR A 25 4.83 9.15 -26.30
N SER A 26 4.31 9.83 -25.29
CA SER A 26 4.74 11.16 -24.88
C SER A 26 6.17 11.15 -24.31
N ALA A 27 6.94 12.19 -24.64
CA ALA A 27 8.23 12.46 -24.01
C ALA A 27 8.13 13.27 -22.72
N ASP A 28 6.92 13.73 -22.33
CA ASP A 28 6.73 14.48 -21.07
C ASP A 28 6.82 13.51 -19.87
N PRO A 29 7.76 13.73 -18.93
CA PRO A 29 7.86 12.91 -17.72
C PRO A 29 6.57 12.85 -16.89
N LYS A 30 5.68 13.83 -17.02
CA LYS A 30 4.39 13.87 -16.32
C LYS A 30 3.41 12.80 -16.82
N ASP A 31 3.63 12.30 -18.02
CA ASP A 31 2.84 11.20 -18.59
C ASP A 31 3.32 9.83 -18.13
N ASN A 32 4.47 9.76 -17.43
CA ASN A 32 4.94 8.54 -16.80
C ASN A 32 4.30 8.39 -15.41
N ARG A 33 3.41 7.42 -15.26
CA ARG A 33 2.68 7.15 -14.01
C ARG A 33 2.91 5.72 -13.55
N LEU A 34 3.64 5.56 -12.47
CA LEU A 34 3.78 4.28 -11.79
C LEU A 34 2.44 3.86 -11.20
N ARG A 35 2.25 2.56 -10.97
CA ARG A 35 1.03 1.98 -10.39
C ARG A 35 0.70 2.59 -9.05
N THR A 36 -0.58 2.60 -8.71
CA THR A 36 -1.11 3.27 -7.52
C THR A 36 -0.41 2.85 -6.24
N SER A 37 0.10 3.81 -5.50
CA SER A 37 0.61 3.66 -4.14
C SER A 37 0.75 5.05 -3.51
N ALA A 38 0.71 5.12 -2.18
CA ALA A 38 0.89 6.35 -1.44
C ALA A 38 1.58 6.11 -0.09
N ILE A 39 2.24 7.14 0.45
CA ILE A 39 2.69 7.19 1.85
C ILE A 39 1.90 8.25 2.58
N VAL A 40 1.35 7.88 3.73
CA VAL A 40 0.74 8.78 4.70
C VAL A 40 1.71 8.99 5.85
N GLU A 41 2.08 10.22 6.10
CA GLU A 41 2.93 10.63 7.23
C GLU A 41 2.08 11.40 8.24
N THR A 42 2.02 10.90 9.46
CA THR A 42 1.38 11.56 10.61
C THR A 42 2.44 12.11 11.56
N GLY A 43 2.07 12.48 12.79
CA GLY A 43 3.04 12.95 13.77
C GLY A 43 4.01 11.87 14.24
N ASP A 44 3.61 10.60 14.18
CA ASP A 44 4.33 9.46 14.77
C ASP A 44 4.34 8.19 13.92
N ALA A 45 3.65 8.19 12.77
CA ALA A 45 3.59 7.02 11.89
C ALA A 45 3.83 7.39 10.42
N ARG A 46 4.53 6.50 9.72
CA ARG A 46 4.75 6.52 8.28
C ARG A 46 4.15 5.24 7.68
N ILE A 47 3.03 5.39 7.02
CA ILE A 47 2.17 4.30 6.58
C ILE A 47 2.18 4.22 5.06
N LEU A 48 2.53 3.06 4.52
CA LEU A 48 2.44 2.79 3.08
C LEU A 48 1.03 2.26 2.75
N ILE A 49 0.40 2.79 1.72
CA ILE A 49 -0.85 2.26 1.14
C ILE A 49 -0.50 1.58 -0.16
N ASP A 50 -0.75 0.29 -0.22
CA ASP A 50 -0.42 -0.64 -1.30
C ASP A 50 1.09 -0.65 -1.65
N CYS A 51 1.58 -1.83 -1.97
CA CYS A 51 2.98 -2.10 -2.29
C CYS A 51 3.05 -2.90 -3.59
N GLY A 52 2.77 -2.24 -4.70
CA GLY A 52 2.81 -2.83 -6.04
C GLY A 52 4.23 -3.05 -6.57
N PRO A 53 4.39 -3.64 -7.76
CA PRO A 53 5.70 -4.01 -8.32
C PRO A 53 6.59 -2.79 -8.64
N ASP A 54 6.03 -1.58 -8.68
CA ASP A 54 6.78 -0.35 -8.89
C ASP A 54 7.36 0.24 -7.58
N PHE A 55 7.08 -0.37 -6.40
CA PHE A 55 7.45 0.14 -5.09
C PHE A 55 8.94 0.49 -5.00
N ARG A 56 9.82 -0.38 -5.47
CA ARG A 56 11.27 -0.11 -5.50
C ARG A 56 11.58 1.22 -6.21
N THR A 57 11.04 1.41 -7.41
CA THR A 57 11.25 2.64 -8.21
C THR A 57 10.68 3.87 -7.51
N GLN A 58 9.54 3.71 -6.86
CA GLN A 58 8.85 4.77 -6.11
C GLN A 58 9.67 5.27 -4.93
N VAL A 59 10.22 4.36 -4.12
CA VAL A 59 10.93 4.73 -2.89
C VAL A 59 12.40 5.12 -3.09
N LEU A 60 13.04 4.70 -4.17
CA LEU A 60 14.42 5.11 -4.50
C LEU A 60 14.59 6.64 -4.65
N ARG A 61 13.50 7.36 -4.85
CA ARG A 61 13.48 8.83 -4.96
C ARG A 61 13.20 9.54 -3.63
N LEU A 62 13.04 8.78 -2.54
CA LEU A 62 12.68 9.28 -1.22
C LEU A 62 13.82 9.04 -0.23
N PRO A 63 13.85 9.79 0.89
CA PRO A 63 14.69 9.43 2.02
C PRO A 63 14.38 8.01 2.51
N PHE A 64 15.43 7.26 2.81
CA PHE A 64 15.29 5.90 3.34
C PHE A 64 14.98 5.96 4.84
N GLU A 65 13.70 5.84 5.16
CA GLU A 65 13.16 5.97 6.50
C GLU A 65 12.24 4.79 6.83
N ARG A 66 11.99 4.58 8.13
CA ARG A 66 11.11 3.53 8.62
C ARG A 66 9.72 3.60 7.96
N ILE A 67 9.11 2.43 7.71
CA ILE A 67 7.69 2.25 7.43
C ILE A 67 7.10 1.53 8.65
N ASP A 68 6.10 2.15 9.27
CA ASP A 68 5.47 1.65 10.50
C ASP A 68 4.36 0.64 10.22
N GLY A 69 3.84 0.62 9.01
CA GLY A 69 2.86 -0.35 8.56
C GLY A 69 2.53 -0.20 7.08
N VAL A 70 2.06 -1.28 6.49
CA VAL A 70 1.55 -1.31 5.11
C VAL A 70 0.07 -1.66 5.17
N LEU A 71 -0.75 -0.84 4.55
CA LEU A 71 -2.18 -1.08 4.42
C LEU A 71 -2.45 -1.59 3.01
N ILE A 72 -2.97 -2.81 2.90
CA ILE A 72 -3.30 -3.42 1.61
C ILE A 72 -4.80 -3.31 1.37
N THR A 73 -5.15 -2.71 0.24
CA THR A 73 -6.55 -2.53 -0.17
C THR A 73 -7.17 -3.84 -0.67
N HIS A 74 -6.44 -4.60 -1.48
CA HIS A 74 -6.85 -5.90 -2.01
C HIS A 74 -5.65 -6.67 -2.59
N GLU A 75 -5.85 -7.93 -2.98
CA GLU A 75 -4.79 -8.88 -3.31
C GLU A 75 -4.29 -8.83 -4.76
N HIS A 76 -4.75 -7.90 -5.60
CA HIS A 76 -4.25 -7.82 -6.97
C HIS A 76 -2.75 -7.51 -7.02
N TYR A 77 -2.06 -8.04 -8.02
CA TYR A 77 -0.60 -7.97 -8.14
C TYR A 77 -0.06 -6.54 -8.16
N ASP A 78 -0.78 -5.62 -8.78
CA ASP A 78 -0.43 -4.21 -8.87
C ASP A 78 -0.48 -3.49 -7.50
N HIS A 79 -1.08 -4.12 -6.48
CA HIS A 79 -1.15 -3.62 -5.10
C HIS A 79 -0.23 -4.38 -4.12
N VAL A 80 0.20 -5.60 -4.46
CA VAL A 80 0.98 -6.45 -3.53
C VAL A 80 2.31 -6.95 -4.08
N GLY A 81 2.56 -6.81 -5.39
CA GLY A 81 3.71 -7.43 -6.07
C GLY A 81 5.09 -6.91 -5.66
N GLY A 82 5.15 -5.83 -4.88
CA GLY A 82 6.39 -5.24 -4.37
C GLY A 82 6.69 -5.55 -2.90
N LEU A 83 5.89 -6.38 -2.23
CA LEU A 83 6.04 -6.66 -0.79
C LEU A 83 7.41 -7.23 -0.42
N ASP A 84 8.05 -7.98 -1.32
CA ASP A 84 9.40 -8.51 -1.08
C ASP A 84 10.47 -7.39 -1.02
N ASP A 85 10.25 -6.27 -1.68
CA ASP A 85 11.13 -5.09 -1.63
C ASP A 85 11.05 -4.32 -0.29
N LEU A 86 10.23 -4.76 0.66
CA LEU A 86 10.25 -4.27 2.04
C LEU A 86 11.43 -4.78 2.85
N ARG A 87 12.20 -5.76 2.37
CA ARG A 87 13.38 -6.32 3.06
C ARG A 87 14.32 -5.26 3.61
N PRO A 88 14.76 -4.24 2.85
CA PRO A 88 15.66 -3.22 3.37
C PRO A 88 15.07 -2.44 4.56
N PHE A 89 13.75 -2.26 4.58
CA PHE A 89 13.05 -1.53 5.64
C PHE A 89 12.99 -2.31 6.95
N CYS A 90 13.12 -3.65 6.90
CA CYS A 90 13.15 -4.49 8.09
C CYS A 90 14.40 -4.26 8.97
N ARG A 91 15.39 -3.51 8.49
CA ARG A 91 16.49 -3.03 9.35
C ARG A 91 16.03 -2.08 10.46
N PHE A 92 14.87 -1.44 10.31
CA PHE A 92 14.26 -0.58 11.30
C PHE A 92 13.30 -1.32 12.26
N GLY A 93 13.12 -2.62 12.08
CA GLY A 93 12.16 -3.49 12.75
C GLY A 93 11.21 -4.16 11.77
N SER A 94 10.33 -5.02 12.25
CA SER A 94 9.28 -5.62 11.40
C SER A 94 8.40 -4.56 10.77
N VAL A 95 7.90 -4.86 9.56
CA VAL A 95 6.98 -3.99 8.81
C VAL A 95 5.62 -4.70 8.73
N PRO A 96 4.70 -4.49 9.68
CA PRO A 96 3.42 -5.17 9.71
C PRO A 96 2.55 -4.80 8.50
N ILE A 97 1.88 -5.82 7.94
CA ILE A 97 0.92 -5.66 6.85
C ILE A 97 -0.48 -5.79 7.42
N TYR A 98 -1.27 -4.76 7.28
CA TYR A 98 -2.67 -4.70 7.70
C TYR A 98 -3.57 -4.98 6.48
N ALA A 99 -4.34 -6.05 6.54
CA ALA A 99 -5.19 -6.49 5.44
C ALA A 99 -6.41 -7.25 5.94
N GLU A 100 -7.48 -7.29 5.14
CA GLU A 100 -8.60 -8.18 5.42
C GLU A 100 -8.19 -9.65 5.32
N GLN A 101 -8.94 -10.53 5.99
CA GLN A 101 -8.67 -11.97 6.05
C GLN A 101 -8.38 -12.58 4.67
N TYR A 102 -9.25 -12.33 3.68
CA TYR A 102 -9.09 -12.91 2.34
C TYR A 102 -7.81 -12.46 1.63
N VAL A 103 -7.35 -11.21 1.88
CA VAL A 103 -6.06 -10.71 1.36
C VAL A 103 -4.90 -11.41 2.08
N SER A 104 -5.00 -11.55 3.40
CA SER A 104 -3.99 -12.25 4.20
C SER A 104 -3.82 -13.70 3.74
N ASP A 105 -4.91 -14.39 3.44
CA ASP A 105 -4.89 -15.76 2.92
C ASP A 105 -4.26 -15.84 1.53
N ALA A 106 -4.59 -14.90 0.65
CA ALA A 106 -3.98 -14.79 -0.66
C ALA A 106 -2.46 -14.52 -0.58
N LEU A 107 -2.01 -13.68 0.36
CA LEU A 107 -0.59 -13.40 0.58
C LEU A 107 0.16 -14.62 1.12
N ARG A 108 -0.41 -15.35 2.09
CA ARG A 108 0.16 -16.62 2.59
C ARG A 108 0.35 -17.64 1.46
N LEU A 109 -0.60 -17.72 0.54
CA LEU A 109 -0.52 -18.61 -0.62
C LEU A 109 0.54 -18.17 -1.65
N ARG A 110 0.65 -16.86 -1.92
CA ARG A 110 1.54 -16.32 -2.96
C ARG A 110 2.99 -16.16 -2.51
N MET A 111 3.20 -15.91 -1.22
CA MET A 111 4.51 -15.65 -0.63
C MET A 111 4.72 -16.53 0.63
N PRO A 112 4.55 -17.88 0.53
CA PRO A 112 4.60 -18.74 1.70
C PRO A 112 5.91 -18.61 2.48
N TYR A 113 7.02 -18.32 1.80
CA TYR A 113 8.34 -18.17 2.43
C TYR A 113 8.42 -17.01 3.43
N CYS A 114 7.51 -16.00 3.34
CA CYS A 114 7.45 -14.88 4.28
C CYS A 114 6.67 -15.21 5.56
N PHE A 115 5.81 -16.21 5.54
CA PHE A 115 4.80 -16.47 6.58
C PHE A 115 4.90 -17.84 7.24
N VAL A 116 6.04 -18.52 7.08
CA VAL A 116 6.34 -19.79 7.77
C VAL A 116 7.08 -19.57 9.07
N ASP A 117 6.98 -20.48 10.03
CA ASP A 117 7.62 -20.40 11.34
C ASP A 117 9.15 -20.31 11.27
N HIS A 118 9.76 -21.08 10.35
CA HIS A 118 11.20 -21.11 10.11
C HIS A 118 11.54 -20.40 8.80
N ARG A 119 11.59 -19.09 8.84
CA ARG A 119 11.92 -18.26 7.67
C ARG A 119 13.40 -18.35 7.31
N TYR A 120 13.70 -18.40 6.03
CA TYR A 120 15.07 -18.28 5.53
C TYR A 120 15.65 -16.91 5.88
N PRO A 121 16.95 -16.83 6.29
CA PRO A 121 17.60 -15.55 6.54
C PRO A 121 17.54 -14.63 5.30
N GLY A 122 17.13 -13.38 5.50
CA GLY A 122 17.03 -12.39 4.43
C GLY A 122 15.63 -12.26 3.81
N VAL A 123 14.66 -13.05 4.22
CA VAL A 123 13.23 -12.80 3.90
C VAL A 123 12.73 -11.57 4.66
N PRO A 124 11.80 -10.77 4.08
CA PRO A 124 11.26 -9.64 4.80
C PRO A 124 10.47 -10.09 6.05
N ASP A 125 10.62 -9.35 7.14
CA ASP A 125 9.82 -9.53 8.35
C ASP A 125 8.57 -8.64 8.27
N ILE A 126 7.51 -9.22 7.69
CA ILE A 126 6.26 -8.53 7.34
C ILE A 126 5.05 -9.26 7.95
N PRO A 127 4.89 -9.25 9.28
CA PRO A 127 3.79 -9.97 9.92
C PRO A 127 2.43 -9.46 9.46
N LEU A 128 1.49 -10.41 9.21
CA LEU A 128 0.12 -10.08 8.84
C LEU A 128 -0.69 -9.71 10.07
N GLN A 129 -1.38 -8.58 10.00
CA GLN A 129 -2.34 -8.09 10.97
C GLN A 129 -3.72 -8.01 10.32
N GLU A 130 -4.62 -8.88 10.73
CA GLU A 130 -5.95 -8.92 10.14
C GLU A 130 -6.80 -7.78 10.65
N ILE A 131 -7.45 -7.07 9.72
CA ILE A 131 -8.33 -5.94 9.99
C ILE A 131 -9.75 -6.24 9.50
N SER A 132 -10.72 -5.58 10.12
CA SER A 132 -12.14 -5.70 9.73
C SER A 132 -12.70 -4.34 9.37
N VAL A 133 -13.49 -4.29 8.30
CA VAL A 133 -14.16 -3.08 7.86
C VAL A 133 -15.03 -2.49 8.97
N GLY A 134 -14.91 -1.18 9.19
CA GLY A 134 -15.61 -0.44 10.23
C GLY A 134 -15.01 -0.59 11.64
N GLN A 135 -14.06 -1.49 11.85
CA GLN A 135 -13.34 -1.60 13.12
C GLN A 135 -12.08 -0.75 13.10
N LYS A 136 -12.01 0.24 13.97
CA LYS A 136 -10.80 1.07 14.11
C LYS A 136 -9.66 0.28 14.74
N PHE A 137 -8.46 0.56 14.28
CA PHE A 137 -7.22 0.09 14.86
C PHE A 137 -6.16 1.20 14.88
N PHE A 138 -4.99 0.93 15.43
CA PHE A 138 -3.94 1.94 15.57
C PHE A 138 -2.63 1.46 14.97
N ILE A 139 -1.92 2.38 14.31
CA ILE A 139 -0.51 2.26 13.96
C ILE A 139 0.21 3.35 14.74
N ASN A 140 1.00 2.97 15.74
CA ASN A 140 1.49 3.85 16.80
C ASN A 140 0.29 4.56 17.46
N THR A 141 0.20 5.90 17.46
CA THR A 141 -0.96 6.64 17.96
C THR A 141 -1.96 7.03 16.86
N THR A 142 -1.64 6.75 15.60
CA THR A 142 -2.51 7.07 14.47
C THR A 142 -3.68 6.12 14.37
N GLU A 143 -4.89 6.64 14.55
CA GLU A 143 -6.14 5.87 14.36
C GLU A 143 -6.39 5.65 12.87
N VAL A 144 -6.74 4.40 12.50
CA VAL A 144 -7.07 3.98 11.13
C VAL A 144 -8.44 3.30 11.15
N ILE A 145 -9.30 3.67 10.21
CA ILE A 145 -10.63 3.09 10.05
C ILE A 145 -10.74 2.51 8.63
N PRO A 146 -10.86 1.18 8.49
CA PRO A 146 -11.10 0.54 7.19
C PRO A 146 -12.54 0.79 6.72
N LEU A 147 -12.69 1.25 5.49
CA LEU A 147 -13.99 1.47 4.87
C LEU A 147 -14.18 0.54 3.68
N ARG A 148 -15.42 0.05 3.49
CA ARG A 148 -15.77 -0.75 2.31
C ARG A 148 -16.05 0.16 1.13
N VAL A 149 -15.38 -0.11 0.01
CA VAL A 149 -15.68 0.51 -1.29
C VAL A 149 -15.77 -0.58 -2.35
N MET A 150 -16.38 -0.24 -3.48
CA MET A 150 -16.53 -1.17 -4.59
C MET A 150 -15.47 -0.91 -5.67
N HIS A 151 -14.74 -1.94 -6.04
CA HIS A 151 -13.84 -1.95 -7.20
C HIS A 151 -14.49 -2.82 -8.29
N GLY A 152 -15.25 -2.18 -9.17
CA GLY A 152 -16.15 -2.90 -10.07
C GLY A 152 -17.21 -3.66 -9.29
N ARG A 153 -17.17 -5.00 -9.35
CA ARG A 153 -18.07 -5.87 -8.59
C ARG A 153 -17.44 -6.44 -7.30
N LEU A 154 -16.16 -6.16 -7.07
CA LEU A 154 -15.44 -6.63 -5.90
C LEU A 154 -15.51 -5.59 -4.77
N PRO A 155 -15.96 -5.99 -3.57
CA PRO A 155 -15.79 -5.16 -2.39
C PRO A 155 -14.32 -5.16 -1.98
N ILE A 156 -13.72 -3.97 -1.84
CA ILE A 156 -12.36 -3.81 -1.36
C ILE A 156 -12.33 -2.90 -0.14
N CYS A 157 -11.24 -2.91 0.59
CA CYS A 157 -11.00 -2.01 1.70
C CYS A 157 -10.39 -0.69 1.20
N LEU A 158 -11.03 0.43 1.49
CA LEU A 158 -10.42 1.76 1.43
C LEU A 158 -10.12 2.21 2.86
N LEU A 159 -8.96 2.78 3.06
CA LEU A 159 -8.50 3.17 4.37
C LEU A 159 -8.68 4.67 4.58
N TYR A 160 -9.32 5.01 5.70
CA TYR A 160 -9.50 6.39 6.13
C TYR A 160 -8.68 6.63 7.40
N THR A 161 -7.79 7.61 7.36
CA THR A 161 -6.99 7.99 8.53
C THR A 161 -7.50 9.30 9.09
N SER A 162 -7.96 9.31 10.33
CA SER A 162 -8.33 10.45 11.16
C SER A 162 -9.28 11.49 10.52
N PRO A 163 -10.26 12.05 11.21
CA PRO A 163 -11.18 13.01 10.65
C PRO A 163 -10.42 14.21 10.07
N SER A 164 -10.59 14.45 8.77
CA SER A 164 -10.13 15.68 8.16
C SER A 164 -10.91 16.85 8.78
N PRO A 165 -10.24 17.96 9.15
CA PRO A 165 -10.94 19.17 9.60
C PRO A 165 -11.93 19.72 8.57
N ARG A 166 -11.91 19.19 7.35
CA ARG A 166 -12.79 19.57 6.24
C ARG A 166 -13.91 18.58 5.96
N ASP A 167 -14.05 17.49 6.73
CA ASP A 167 -15.24 16.69 6.60
C ASP A 167 -16.45 17.58 6.91
N PRO A 168 -17.33 17.85 5.92
CA PRO A 168 -18.53 18.60 6.21
C PRO A 168 -19.28 17.79 7.26
N LYS A 169 -19.48 18.37 8.42
CA LYS A 169 -20.47 17.86 9.36
C LYS A 169 -21.72 17.66 8.52
N THR A 170 -22.09 16.42 8.28
CA THR A 170 -23.34 16.10 7.61
C THR A 170 -24.43 16.82 8.37
N SER A 171 -24.81 17.98 7.83
CA SER A 171 -26.00 18.67 8.30
C SER A 171 -27.17 17.75 8.03
N ARG A 172 -27.87 17.46 9.09
CA ARG A 172 -29.11 16.71 9.31
C ARG A 172 -30.03 16.54 8.11
#